data_80df44bc3448e739bb5bbddefffeb2e4
#
_entry.id   80df44bc3448e739bb5bbddefffeb2e4
#
_cell.length_a   1.000
_cell.length_b   1.000
_cell.length_c   1.000
_cell.angle_alpha   90.00
_cell.angle_beta   90.00
_cell.angle_gamma   90.00
#
_symmetry.space_group_name_H-M   'P 1'
#
loop_
_entity.id
_entity.type
_entity.pdbx_description
1 polymer ?
#
loop_
_entity_poly.entity_id
_entity_poly.type
_entity_poly.pdbx_seq_one_letter_code
_entity_poly.pdbx_strand_id
1 'polypeptide(L)'
;MRLLLALFSVCWWLLGVAQQPSLLERAGQEVSRVVERTLPAIVTVEARFGGRLVRSSGFVIDSAGLVVCAAEGVRTQLQVSLYLSEGEPVRARVVGVDNITGIALLRPEVSLRLPALSWGDSERLPLGSTLILIGNRSGLEGSVTVGTLGGKDRVGVRRDNQRVVLLLQFNGTVSSGEQGAPLLDSQGRVVGVMVGELASVEGAPISPVAVVGFAVPSEVAQRVVNDLRTKGRAEHAWLGVDYQSIPSGVIVRRVTQSSPAQRAGIQVGDLFVQYNDKPIRTASDLTRELYFAQPNQRITLTVLREGQQLRLTVVLGTQSL
;
A
#
# COMPACT_ATOMS: atom_id res chain seq x y z
N MET A 1 13.18 67.10 -60.58
CA MET A 1 14.18 66.23 -59.96
C MET A 1 13.73 65.93 -58.56
N ARG A 2 12.96 64.87 -58.42
CA ARG A 2 12.30 64.52 -57.11
C ARG A 2 12.95 63.26 -56.54
N LEU A 3 13.69 63.37 -55.44
CA LEU A 3 14.21 62.25 -54.69
C LEU A 3 13.07 61.50 -53.98
N LEU A 4 12.88 60.23 -54.30
CA LEU A 4 12.04 59.29 -53.54
C LEU A 4 12.87 58.65 -52.42
N LEU A 5 12.61 59.04 -51.21
CA LEU A 5 13.07 58.33 -49.99
C LEU A 5 12.18 57.10 -49.75
N ALA A 6 12.71 55.92 -49.97
CA ALA A 6 12.10 54.67 -49.64
C ALA A 6 12.39 54.35 -48.13
N LEU A 7 11.39 54.50 -47.28
CA LEU A 7 11.43 54.03 -45.92
C LEU A 7 11.29 52.52 -45.90
N PHE A 8 12.40 51.84 -45.64
CA PHE A 8 12.38 50.39 -45.27
C PHE A 8 11.91 50.27 -43.83
N SER A 9 10.61 49.97 -43.60
CA SER A 9 10.09 49.49 -42.35
C SER A 9 10.48 48.03 -42.14
N VAL A 10 11.56 47.83 -41.40
CA VAL A 10 11.94 46.48 -40.92
C VAL A 10 10.95 46.07 -39.85
N CYS A 11 9.92 45.33 -40.25
CA CYS A 11 8.98 44.67 -39.34
C CYS A 11 9.74 43.50 -38.67
N TRP A 12 10.30 43.75 -37.50
CA TRP A 12 10.84 42.70 -36.63
C TRP A 12 9.67 41.84 -36.14
N TRP A 13 9.40 40.76 -36.84
CA TRP A 13 8.63 39.66 -36.32
C TRP A 13 9.47 39.03 -35.21
N LEU A 14 9.21 39.44 -33.96
CA LEU A 14 9.59 38.65 -32.78
C LEU A 14 8.82 37.33 -32.86
N LEU A 15 9.36 36.39 -33.58
CA LEU A 15 9.05 34.97 -33.40
C LEU A 15 9.51 34.65 -31.99
N GLY A 16 8.61 34.81 -31.06
CA GLY A 16 8.77 34.24 -29.73
C GLY A 16 8.95 32.74 -29.91
N VAL A 17 10.19 32.31 -29.99
CA VAL A 17 10.53 30.89 -29.89
C VAL A 17 10.01 30.47 -28.50
N ALA A 18 8.82 29.87 -28.46
CA ALA A 18 8.31 29.29 -27.26
C ALA A 18 9.36 28.30 -26.77
N GLN A 19 10.12 28.68 -25.78
CA GLN A 19 11.19 27.87 -25.23
C GLN A 19 10.57 26.58 -24.76
N GLN A 20 10.91 25.46 -25.37
CA GLN A 20 10.34 24.19 -24.93
C GLN A 20 10.72 23.97 -23.47
N PRO A 21 9.74 23.62 -22.62
CA PRO A 21 10.01 23.43 -21.21
C PRO A 21 11.10 22.37 -21.03
N SER A 22 12.00 22.61 -20.10
CA SER A 22 13.06 21.67 -19.73
C SER A 22 12.47 20.32 -19.29
N LEU A 23 13.28 19.26 -19.29
CA LEU A 23 12.83 17.95 -18.78
C LEU A 23 12.33 18.04 -17.35
N LEU A 24 12.95 18.86 -16.51
CA LEU A 24 12.54 19.06 -15.12
C LEU A 24 11.19 19.77 -15.02
N GLU A 25 10.96 20.79 -15.84
CA GLU A 25 9.67 21.49 -15.89
C GLU A 25 8.55 20.58 -16.39
N ARG A 26 8.82 19.75 -17.41
CA ARG A 26 7.85 18.75 -17.89
C ARG A 26 7.52 17.74 -16.82
N ALA A 27 8.52 17.22 -16.11
CA ALA A 27 8.31 16.30 -14.99
C ALA A 27 7.47 16.96 -13.87
N GLY A 28 7.76 18.20 -13.51
CA GLY A 28 6.97 18.96 -12.54
C GLY A 28 5.53 19.18 -13.00
N GLN A 29 5.31 19.50 -14.28
CA GLN A 29 3.96 19.66 -14.84
C GLN A 29 3.15 18.35 -14.81
N GLU A 30 3.79 17.20 -15.11
CA GLU A 30 3.14 15.89 -15.01
C GLU A 30 2.72 15.59 -13.55
N VAL A 31 3.60 15.83 -12.59
CA VAL A 31 3.27 15.67 -11.16
C VAL A 31 2.08 16.57 -10.79
N SER A 32 2.11 17.86 -11.17
CA SER A 32 1.02 18.80 -10.89
C SER A 32 -0.32 18.31 -11.46
N ARG A 33 -0.35 17.82 -12.70
CA ARG A 33 -1.57 17.26 -13.32
C ARG A 33 -2.11 16.05 -12.55
N VAL A 34 -1.22 15.16 -12.08
CA VAL A 34 -1.63 14.02 -11.25
C VAL A 34 -2.23 14.52 -9.96
N VAL A 35 -1.58 15.46 -9.28
CA VAL A 35 -2.06 16.03 -8.01
C VAL A 35 -3.43 16.71 -8.20
N GLU A 36 -3.57 17.62 -9.16
CA GLU A 36 -4.83 18.32 -9.44
C GLU A 36 -6.01 17.35 -9.65
N ARG A 37 -5.77 16.27 -10.37
CA ARG A 37 -6.79 15.25 -10.66
C ARG A 37 -7.14 14.39 -9.45
N THR A 38 -6.17 14.07 -8.59
CA THR A 38 -6.32 13.07 -7.52
C THR A 38 -6.58 13.68 -6.15
N LEU A 39 -6.12 14.92 -5.90
CA LEU A 39 -6.29 15.61 -4.62
C LEU A 39 -7.74 15.67 -4.12
N PRO A 40 -8.77 15.91 -4.97
CA PRO A 40 -10.15 15.93 -4.50
C PRO A 40 -10.68 14.59 -3.96
N ALA A 41 -9.98 13.48 -4.25
CA ALA A 41 -10.31 12.16 -3.72
C ALA A 41 -9.62 11.85 -2.38
N ILE A 42 -8.71 12.71 -1.93
CA ILE A 42 -7.96 12.52 -0.68
C ILE A 42 -8.75 13.12 0.47
N VAL A 43 -8.79 12.40 1.58
CA VAL A 43 -9.50 12.84 2.79
C VAL A 43 -8.60 12.72 4.02
N THR A 44 -8.80 13.60 5.00
CA THR A 44 -8.27 13.41 6.34
C THR A 44 -9.29 12.65 7.17
N VAL A 45 -8.85 11.58 7.80
CA VAL A 45 -9.66 10.77 8.69
C VAL A 45 -9.33 11.12 10.13
N GLU A 46 -10.33 11.57 10.88
CA GLU A 46 -10.20 11.88 12.29
C GLU A 46 -11.03 10.92 13.13
N ALA A 47 -10.39 10.27 14.08
CA ALA A 47 -11.03 9.35 15.02
C ALA A 47 -10.69 9.72 16.46
N ARG A 48 -11.63 9.51 17.38
CA ARG A 48 -11.39 9.70 18.82
C ARG A 48 -11.27 8.36 19.51
N PHE A 49 -10.12 8.09 20.11
CA PHE A 49 -9.84 6.87 20.85
C PHE A 49 -9.28 7.18 22.24
N GLY A 50 -9.97 6.74 23.29
CA GLY A 50 -9.53 6.99 24.66
C GLY A 50 -9.34 8.47 25.02
N GLY A 51 -10.15 9.36 24.45
CA GLY A 51 -10.03 10.82 24.62
C GLY A 51 -8.94 11.49 23.77
N ARG A 52 -8.14 10.70 23.03
CA ARG A 52 -7.13 11.19 22.10
C ARG A 52 -7.70 11.36 20.71
N LEU A 53 -7.29 12.40 20.02
CA LEU A 53 -7.57 12.63 18.61
C LEU A 53 -6.47 11.97 17.79
N VAL A 54 -6.85 11.08 16.88
CA VAL A 54 -5.96 10.44 15.92
C VAL A 54 -6.35 10.93 14.53
N ARG A 55 -5.39 11.47 13.81
CA ARG A 55 -5.56 11.87 12.41
C ARG A 55 -4.72 10.98 11.53
N SER A 56 -5.32 10.57 10.42
CA SER A 56 -4.67 9.79 9.37
C SER A 56 -5.21 10.23 8.01
N SER A 57 -4.64 9.70 6.96
CA SER A 57 -5.09 9.95 5.60
C SER A 57 -6.01 8.83 5.11
N GLY A 58 -6.80 9.14 4.11
CA GLY A 58 -7.62 8.19 3.37
C GLY A 58 -7.90 8.68 1.97
N PHE A 59 -8.53 7.84 1.17
CA PHE A 59 -8.91 8.19 -0.20
C PHE A 59 -10.17 7.44 -0.64
N VAL A 60 -10.92 8.09 -1.53
CA VAL A 60 -12.15 7.55 -2.10
C VAL A 60 -11.84 6.55 -3.21
N ILE A 61 -12.52 5.39 -3.20
CA ILE A 61 -12.26 4.29 -4.14
C ILE A 61 -13.42 3.96 -5.08
N ASP A 62 -14.60 4.50 -4.84
CA ASP A 62 -15.75 4.27 -5.71
C ASP A 62 -16.75 5.44 -5.70
N SER A 63 -17.72 5.37 -6.61
CA SER A 63 -18.78 6.38 -6.73
C SER A 63 -19.75 6.42 -5.55
N ALA A 64 -19.75 5.42 -4.68
CA ALA A 64 -20.54 5.41 -3.45
C ALA A 64 -19.82 6.18 -2.31
N GLY A 65 -18.59 6.67 -2.57
CA GLY A 65 -17.79 7.43 -1.63
C GLY A 65 -17.13 6.57 -0.56
N LEU A 66 -16.95 5.26 -0.78
CA LEU A 66 -16.20 4.42 0.16
C LEU A 66 -14.75 4.91 0.27
N VAL A 67 -14.26 5.00 1.51
CA VAL A 67 -12.93 5.50 1.83
C VAL A 67 -12.06 4.40 2.38
N VAL A 68 -10.88 4.23 1.80
CA VAL A 68 -9.78 3.41 2.34
C VAL A 68 -8.93 4.30 3.23
N CYS A 69 -8.56 3.82 4.41
CA CYS A 69 -7.67 4.54 5.34
C CYS A 69 -6.84 3.58 6.19
N ALA A 70 -6.00 4.12 7.07
CA ALA A 70 -5.29 3.33 8.06
C ALA A 70 -6.25 2.80 9.15
N ALA A 71 -6.01 1.56 9.58
CA ALA A 71 -6.75 0.94 10.70
C ALA A 71 -6.41 1.56 12.06
N GLU A 72 -5.25 2.24 12.15
CA GLU A 72 -4.77 2.84 13.39
C GLU A 72 -5.75 3.88 13.92
N GLY A 73 -6.20 3.69 15.16
CA GLY A 73 -7.19 4.54 15.80
C GLY A 73 -8.65 4.34 15.32
N VAL A 74 -8.87 3.59 14.24
CA VAL A 74 -10.20 3.33 13.68
C VAL A 74 -10.71 1.98 14.17
N ARG A 75 -11.84 1.99 14.90
CA ARG A 75 -12.53 0.77 15.41
C ARG A 75 -14.02 0.89 15.15
N THR A 76 -14.72 -0.25 15.05
CA THR A 76 -16.15 -0.34 14.72
C THR A 76 -17.08 0.43 15.66
N GLN A 77 -16.61 0.83 16.84
CA GLN A 77 -17.39 1.58 17.83
C GLN A 77 -16.98 3.05 17.96
N LEU A 78 -16.05 3.52 17.15
CA LEU A 78 -15.55 4.90 17.19
C LEU A 78 -16.37 5.81 16.28
N GLN A 79 -16.52 7.04 16.72
CA GLN A 79 -16.99 8.11 15.88
C GLN A 79 -15.84 8.55 14.97
N VAL A 80 -16.03 8.45 13.67
CA VAL A 80 -15.05 8.80 12.64
C VAL A 80 -15.59 9.99 11.85
N SER A 81 -14.75 10.99 11.62
CA SER A 81 -15.04 12.15 10.78
C SER A 81 -14.10 12.18 9.59
N LEU A 82 -14.64 12.50 8.43
CA LEU A 82 -13.89 12.73 7.19
C LEU A 82 -13.83 14.23 6.94
N TYR A 83 -12.63 14.78 6.83
CA TYR A 83 -12.38 16.15 6.39
C TYR A 83 -12.01 16.07 4.91
N LEU A 84 -12.77 16.77 4.10
CA LEU A 84 -12.59 16.90 2.67
C LEU A 84 -11.81 18.18 2.39
N SER A 85 -11.29 18.34 1.16
CA SER A 85 -10.61 19.55 0.75
C SER A 85 -11.48 20.84 0.91
N GLU A 86 -12.80 20.66 0.87
CA GLU A 86 -13.77 21.74 1.04
C GLU A 86 -14.99 21.23 1.84
N GLY A 87 -15.62 22.12 2.60
CA GLY A 87 -16.85 21.86 3.32
C GLY A 87 -16.70 21.42 4.77
N GLU A 88 -17.83 21.06 5.37
CA GLU A 88 -17.90 20.60 6.75
C GLU A 88 -17.50 19.13 6.88
N PRO A 89 -16.97 18.71 8.03
CA PRO A 89 -16.63 17.31 8.28
C PRO A 89 -17.84 16.40 8.14
N VAL A 90 -17.64 15.27 7.45
CA VAL A 90 -18.68 14.26 7.22
C VAL A 90 -18.46 13.08 8.15
N ARG A 91 -19.52 12.65 8.84
CA ARG A 91 -19.49 11.44 9.64
C ARG A 91 -19.38 10.20 8.76
N ALA A 92 -18.62 9.21 9.22
CA ALA A 92 -18.48 7.94 8.53
C ALA A 92 -18.54 6.76 9.52
N ARG A 93 -19.12 5.66 9.02
CA ARG A 93 -19.15 4.36 9.72
C ARG A 93 -17.98 3.50 9.27
N VAL A 94 -17.43 2.73 10.19
CA VAL A 94 -16.47 1.69 9.85
C VAL A 94 -17.21 0.49 9.24
N VAL A 95 -16.86 0.14 8.01
CA VAL A 95 -17.36 -1.06 7.32
C VAL A 95 -16.63 -2.30 7.82
N GLY A 96 -15.31 -2.17 8.00
CA GLY A 96 -14.48 -3.21 8.54
C GLY A 96 -13.03 -2.75 8.69
N VAL A 97 -12.26 -3.52 9.44
CA VAL A 97 -10.85 -3.28 9.73
C VAL A 97 -10.07 -4.57 9.51
N ASP A 98 -8.96 -4.47 8.82
CA ASP A 98 -7.97 -5.54 8.73
C ASP A 98 -6.71 -5.15 9.53
N ASN A 99 -6.54 -5.77 10.68
CA ASN A 99 -5.39 -5.50 11.55
C ASN A 99 -4.07 -6.06 10.98
N ILE A 100 -4.12 -7.05 10.09
CA ILE A 100 -2.92 -7.65 9.48
C ILE A 100 -2.25 -6.66 8.55
N THR A 101 -3.01 -6.06 7.63
CA THR A 101 -2.47 -5.04 6.71
C THR A 101 -2.46 -3.64 7.30
N GLY A 102 -3.27 -3.39 8.32
CA GLY A 102 -3.49 -2.07 8.86
C GLY A 102 -4.40 -1.19 7.99
N ILE A 103 -5.28 -1.81 7.19
CA ILE A 103 -6.25 -1.12 6.32
C ILE A 103 -7.64 -1.15 6.96
N ALA A 104 -8.35 -0.04 6.88
CA ALA A 104 -9.77 0.06 7.21
C ALA A 104 -10.57 0.60 6.03
N LEU A 105 -11.86 0.23 5.99
CA LEU A 105 -12.82 0.72 5.02
C LEU A 105 -13.92 1.48 5.74
N LEU A 106 -14.20 2.69 5.29
CA LEU A 106 -15.19 3.59 5.85
C LEU A 106 -16.30 3.85 4.85
N ARG A 107 -17.52 4.05 5.36
CA ARG A 107 -18.68 4.49 4.59
C ARG A 107 -19.20 5.81 5.13
N PRO A 108 -19.15 6.89 4.36
CA PRO A 108 -19.78 8.16 4.73
C PRO A 108 -21.28 7.98 4.99
N GLU A 109 -21.83 8.72 5.95
CA GLU A 109 -23.25 8.70 6.26
C GLU A 109 -24.09 9.52 5.28
N VAL A 110 -23.45 10.33 4.47
CA VAL A 110 -24.03 11.08 3.36
C VAL A 110 -23.38 10.71 2.05
N SER A 111 -24.10 10.87 0.93
CA SER A 111 -23.53 10.64 -0.40
C SER A 111 -22.45 11.69 -0.69
N LEU A 112 -21.23 11.25 -0.88
CA LEU A 112 -20.13 12.10 -1.33
C LEU A 112 -20.05 12.03 -2.86
N ARG A 113 -20.12 13.20 -3.51
CA ARG A 113 -19.87 13.32 -4.95
C ARG A 113 -18.40 13.67 -5.18
N LEU A 114 -17.50 12.77 -4.78
CA LEU A 114 -16.07 12.92 -4.95
C LEU A 114 -15.57 12.02 -6.08
N PRO A 115 -14.50 12.41 -6.78
CA PRO A 115 -13.83 11.52 -7.70
C PRO A 115 -13.27 10.33 -6.93
N ALA A 116 -13.27 9.15 -7.56
CA ALA A 116 -12.69 7.95 -7.01
C ALA A 116 -11.33 7.69 -7.65
N LEU A 117 -10.35 7.25 -6.86
CA LEU A 117 -9.07 6.80 -7.37
C LEU A 117 -9.19 5.39 -7.93
N SER A 118 -8.55 5.16 -9.05
CA SER A 118 -8.42 3.82 -9.64
C SER A 118 -7.19 3.10 -9.08
N TRP A 119 -7.30 1.77 -9.00
CA TRP A 119 -6.17 0.93 -8.62
C TRP A 119 -5.19 0.78 -9.79
N GLY A 120 -3.90 0.82 -9.48
CA GLY A 120 -2.80 0.47 -10.37
C GLY A 120 -2.33 -0.97 -10.14
N ASP A 121 -1.23 -1.33 -10.78
CA ASP A 121 -0.58 -2.64 -10.70
C ASP A 121 0.84 -2.46 -10.14
N SER A 122 1.00 -2.71 -8.84
CA SER A 122 2.29 -2.54 -8.17
C SER A 122 3.29 -3.64 -8.53
N GLU A 123 2.82 -4.81 -8.97
CA GLU A 123 3.70 -5.90 -9.38
C GLU A 123 4.49 -5.57 -10.64
N ARG A 124 3.87 -4.83 -11.57
CA ARG A 124 4.50 -4.42 -12.84
C ARG A 124 5.38 -3.20 -12.73
N LEU A 125 5.35 -2.46 -11.63
CA LEU A 125 6.21 -1.27 -11.48
C LEU A 125 7.68 -1.68 -11.38
N PRO A 126 8.57 -1.13 -12.24
CA PRO A 126 10.01 -1.30 -12.07
C PRO A 126 10.53 -0.59 -10.82
N LEU A 127 11.60 -1.08 -10.22
CA LEU A 127 12.33 -0.33 -9.19
C LEU A 127 12.84 0.99 -9.77
N GLY A 128 12.80 2.06 -8.97
CA GLY A 128 13.12 3.42 -9.43
C GLY A 128 11.94 4.17 -10.06
N SER A 129 10.77 3.53 -10.27
CA SER A 129 9.57 4.23 -10.74
C SER A 129 9.23 5.41 -9.84
N THR A 130 8.90 6.56 -10.45
CA THR A 130 8.41 7.73 -9.71
C THR A 130 7.07 7.43 -9.07
N LEU A 131 6.95 7.76 -7.79
CA LEU A 131 5.75 7.61 -6.99
C LEU A 131 5.39 8.95 -6.34
N ILE A 132 4.09 9.18 -6.18
CA ILE A 132 3.53 10.40 -5.58
C ILE A 132 2.70 9.99 -4.38
N LEU A 133 3.05 10.52 -3.21
CA LEU A 133 2.29 10.39 -1.97
C LEU A 133 1.51 11.68 -1.74
N ILE A 134 0.21 11.57 -1.48
CA ILE A 134 -0.64 12.71 -1.13
C ILE A 134 -1.41 12.39 0.14
N GLY A 135 -1.23 13.20 1.17
CA GLY A 135 -1.88 12.93 2.45
C GLY A 135 -1.89 14.12 3.42
N ASN A 136 -2.23 13.83 4.67
CA ASN A 136 -2.19 14.78 5.76
C ASN A 136 -0.87 14.64 6.51
N ARG A 137 0.10 15.48 6.17
CA ARG A 137 1.41 15.48 6.81
C ARG A 137 1.36 16.32 8.09
N SER A 138 1.33 15.68 9.24
CA SER A 138 1.38 16.37 10.55
C SER A 138 0.32 17.47 10.68
N GLY A 139 -0.88 17.28 10.12
CA GLY A 139 -1.96 18.26 10.10
C GLY A 139 -1.98 19.17 8.88
N LEU A 140 -1.00 19.08 7.98
CA LEU A 140 -0.96 19.81 6.71
C LEU A 140 -1.63 18.97 5.62
N GLU A 141 -2.91 19.22 5.40
CA GLU A 141 -3.74 18.51 4.43
C GLU A 141 -3.26 18.75 2.99
N GLY A 142 -3.41 17.74 2.14
CA GLY A 142 -3.02 17.82 0.74
C GLY A 142 -1.51 17.92 0.50
N SER A 143 -0.70 17.56 1.50
CA SER A 143 0.77 17.55 1.35
C SER A 143 1.19 16.51 0.31
N VAL A 144 2.08 16.92 -0.59
CA VAL A 144 2.58 16.11 -1.70
C VAL A 144 4.04 15.77 -1.48
N THR A 145 4.38 14.48 -1.63
CA THR A 145 5.76 14.01 -1.65
C THR A 145 6.00 13.20 -2.91
N VAL A 146 7.03 13.55 -3.64
CA VAL A 146 7.52 12.76 -4.79
C VAL A 146 8.73 11.95 -4.34
N GLY A 147 8.71 10.68 -4.67
CA GLY A 147 9.79 9.76 -4.37
C GLY A 147 9.87 8.64 -5.40
N THR A 148 10.54 7.55 -5.06
CA THR A 148 10.70 6.41 -5.95
C THR A 148 10.37 5.09 -5.27
N LEU A 149 10.03 4.07 -6.07
CA LEU A 149 9.93 2.69 -5.61
C LEU A 149 11.35 2.15 -5.33
N GLY A 150 11.71 2.05 -4.05
CA GLY A 150 13.05 1.62 -3.62
C GLY A 150 13.18 0.12 -3.43
N GLY A 151 12.07 -0.60 -3.27
CA GLY A 151 12.08 -2.04 -3.04
C GLY A 151 10.68 -2.62 -2.99
N LYS A 152 10.62 -3.95 -3.09
CA LYS A 152 9.39 -4.74 -2.96
C LYS A 152 9.59 -5.87 -1.95
N ASP A 153 8.51 -6.51 -1.55
CA ASP A 153 8.48 -7.69 -0.70
C ASP A 153 9.18 -7.52 0.66
N ARG A 154 9.20 -6.26 1.17
CA ARG A 154 9.76 -5.96 2.48
C ARG A 154 8.90 -6.52 3.60
N VAL A 155 9.53 -6.92 4.67
CA VAL A 155 8.88 -7.39 5.90
C VAL A 155 9.10 -6.37 7.00
N GLY A 156 8.01 -5.80 7.50
CA GLY A 156 8.03 -4.85 8.60
C GLY A 156 7.37 -5.41 9.86
N VAL A 157 7.73 -4.84 10.99
CA VAL A 157 7.05 -5.05 12.28
C VAL A 157 6.52 -3.71 12.75
N ARG A 158 5.22 -3.59 12.96
CA ARG A 158 4.59 -2.39 13.51
C ARG A 158 4.87 -2.26 15.00
N ARG A 159 4.62 -1.08 15.57
CA ARG A 159 4.83 -0.82 17.00
C ARG A 159 3.95 -1.67 17.93
N ASP A 160 2.82 -2.19 17.42
CA ASP A 160 1.97 -3.15 18.13
C ASP A 160 2.45 -4.61 18.02
N ASN A 161 3.67 -4.82 17.54
CA ASN A 161 4.31 -6.11 17.25
C ASN A 161 3.63 -6.93 16.14
N GLN A 162 2.70 -6.35 15.40
CA GLN A 162 2.11 -7.00 14.22
C GLN A 162 3.12 -6.99 13.08
N ARG A 163 3.31 -8.16 12.47
CA ARG A 163 4.16 -8.34 11.30
C ARG A 163 3.37 -8.03 10.04
N VAL A 164 3.88 -7.13 9.22
CA VAL A 164 3.35 -6.79 7.90
C VAL A 164 4.33 -7.24 6.84
N VAL A 165 3.85 -7.90 5.82
CA VAL A 165 4.68 -8.55 4.78
C VAL A 165 4.37 -7.98 3.40
N LEU A 166 5.22 -8.28 2.42
CA LEU A 166 5.10 -7.88 1.02
C LEU A 166 5.06 -6.35 0.81
N LEU A 167 5.65 -5.57 1.72
CA LEU A 167 5.58 -4.11 1.62
C LEU A 167 6.39 -3.56 0.45
N LEU A 168 5.84 -2.52 -0.17
CA LEU A 168 6.58 -1.63 -1.07
C LEU A 168 7.40 -0.65 -0.23
N GLN A 169 8.65 -0.44 -0.62
CA GLN A 169 9.51 0.59 -0.04
C GLN A 169 9.39 1.86 -0.89
N PHE A 170 8.97 2.94 -0.27
CA PHE A 170 8.93 4.28 -0.86
C PHE A 170 10.12 5.09 -0.38
N ASN A 171 11.02 5.45 -1.28
CA ASN A 171 12.11 6.37 -1.00
C ASN A 171 11.60 7.81 -1.11
N GLY A 172 11.10 8.31 -0.02
CA GLY A 172 10.51 9.64 0.13
C GLY A 172 10.17 9.88 1.59
N THR A 173 10.16 11.13 2.00
CA THR A 173 9.86 11.50 3.39
C THR A 173 8.40 11.18 3.71
N VAL A 174 8.16 10.46 4.80
CA VAL A 174 6.83 10.16 5.34
C VAL A 174 6.75 10.67 6.77
N SER A 175 5.62 11.24 7.14
CA SER A 175 5.37 11.82 8.46
C SER A 175 4.10 11.26 9.09
N SER A 176 3.92 11.53 10.38
CA SER A 176 2.69 11.25 11.09
C SER A 176 1.48 11.87 10.37
N GLY A 177 0.38 11.14 10.29
CA GLY A 177 -0.84 11.56 9.59
C GLY A 177 -0.92 11.10 8.13
N GLU A 178 0.18 10.66 7.51
CA GLU A 178 0.19 10.10 6.15
C GLU A 178 -0.14 8.59 6.10
N GLN A 179 -0.36 7.96 7.26
CA GLN A 179 -0.85 6.58 7.31
C GLN A 179 -2.24 6.49 6.65
N GLY A 180 -2.42 5.50 5.77
CA GLY A 180 -3.62 5.33 4.97
C GLY A 180 -3.66 6.18 3.70
N ALA A 181 -2.68 7.05 3.46
CA ALA A 181 -2.55 7.81 2.23
C ALA A 181 -2.30 6.90 1.03
N PRO A 182 -2.83 7.23 -0.16
CA PRO A 182 -2.51 6.50 -1.38
C PRO A 182 -1.10 6.83 -1.84
N LEU A 183 -0.37 5.80 -2.25
CA LEU A 183 0.86 5.92 -3.02
C LEU A 183 0.48 5.76 -4.49
N LEU A 184 0.71 6.79 -5.29
CA LEU A 184 0.24 6.89 -6.67
C LEU A 184 1.38 6.67 -7.66
N ASP A 185 1.07 6.06 -8.80
CA ASP A 185 1.97 6.04 -9.97
C ASP A 185 1.88 7.36 -10.77
N SER A 186 2.69 7.48 -11.83
CA SER A 186 2.70 8.65 -12.72
C SER A 186 1.38 8.87 -13.47
N GLN A 187 0.46 7.92 -13.44
CA GLN A 187 -0.87 8.05 -14.02
C GLN A 187 -1.94 8.40 -12.98
N GLY A 188 -1.56 8.55 -11.70
CA GLY A 188 -2.46 8.83 -10.59
C GLY A 188 -3.26 7.61 -10.12
N ARG A 189 -2.82 6.40 -10.43
CA ARG A 189 -3.43 5.16 -9.97
C ARG A 189 -2.81 4.73 -8.64
N VAL A 190 -3.61 4.20 -7.74
CA VAL A 190 -3.16 3.74 -6.43
C VAL A 190 -2.36 2.44 -6.59
N VAL A 191 -1.07 2.49 -6.32
CA VAL A 191 -0.17 1.32 -6.32
C VAL A 191 0.16 0.84 -4.92
N GLY A 192 -0.21 1.60 -3.89
CA GLY A 192 -0.04 1.18 -2.51
C GLY A 192 -0.84 2.05 -1.54
N VAL A 193 -1.00 1.53 -0.32
CA VAL A 193 -1.60 2.23 0.82
C VAL A 193 -0.55 2.35 1.91
N MET A 194 -0.23 3.57 2.33
CA MET A 194 0.79 3.79 3.35
C MET A 194 0.42 3.10 4.66
N VAL A 195 1.34 2.31 5.21
CA VAL A 195 1.15 1.67 6.52
C VAL A 195 1.44 2.65 7.66
N GLY A 196 0.96 2.32 8.84
CA GLY A 196 1.33 3.01 10.06
C GLY A 196 2.81 2.88 10.40
N GLU A 197 3.21 3.45 11.52
CA GLU A 197 4.61 3.46 11.96
C GLU A 197 5.13 2.03 12.16
N LEU A 198 6.22 1.72 11.47
CA LEU A 198 6.95 0.48 11.66
C LEU A 198 8.03 0.67 12.75
N ALA A 199 8.19 -0.33 13.61
CA ALA A 199 9.28 -0.38 14.59
C ALA A 199 10.57 -0.88 13.94
N SER A 200 10.46 -1.82 13.00
CA SER A 200 11.61 -2.38 12.28
C SER A 200 11.20 -2.86 10.89
N VAL A 201 12.18 -2.95 9.99
CA VAL A 201 12.05 -3.59 8.68
C VAL A 201 13.25 -4.51 8.48
N GLU A 202 13.01 -5.73 7.96
CA GLU A 202 14.03 -6.77 7.79
C GLU A 202 14.85 -7.03 9.07
N GLY A 203 14.22 -6.86 10.24
CA GLY A 203 14.87 -6.99 11.56
C GLY A 203 15.71 -5.80 12.00
N ALA A 204 15.93 -4.79 11.14
CA ALA A 204 16.62 -3.57 11.50
C ALA A 204 15.65 -2.51 12.04
N PRO A 205 15.97 -1.85 13.18
CA PRO A 205 15.15 -0.74 13.69
C PRO A 205 15.07 0.40 12.67
N ILE A 206 13.89 1.00 12.51
CA ILE A 206 13.75 2.20 11.70
C ILE A 206 14.11 3.42 12.53
N SER A 207 15.05 4.22 12.00
CA SER A 207 15.35 5.52 12.58
C SER A 207 14.14 6.46 12.46
N PRO A 208 13.80 7.25 13.47
CA PRO A 208 12.78 8.30 13.39
C PRO A 208 13.04 9.35 12.29
N VAL A 209 14.29 9.43 11.81
CA VAL A 209 14.74 10.35 10.74
C VAL A 209 14.81 9.63 9.39
N ALA A 210 14.25 8.42 9.27
CA ALA A 210 14.32 7.66 8.02
C ALA A 210 13.52 8.35 6.92
N VAL A 211 14.17 8.61 5.78
CA VAL A 211 13.55 9.15 4.56
C VAL A 211 12.98 8.00 3.72
N VAL A 212 12.30 7.06 4.39
CA VAL A 212 11.76 5.86 3.77
C VAL A 212 10.38 5.56 4.34
N GLY A 213 9.40 5.40 3.46
CA GLY A 213 8.06 4.94 3.80
C GLY A 213 7.81 3.51 3.33
N PHE A 214 6.75 2.91 3.85
CA PHE A 214 6.32 1.57 3.45
C PHE A 214 4.82 1.55 3.18
N ALA A 215 4.43 0.81 2.14
CA ALA A 215 3.03 0.73 1.72
C ALA A 215 2.61 -0.72 1.47
N VAL A 216 1.35 -1.03 1.78
CA VAL A 216 0.70 -2.27 1.34
C VAL A 216 0.49 -2.18 -0.17
N PRO A 217 0.93 -3.17 -0.96
CA PRO A 217 0.75 -3.19 -2.42
C PRO A 217 -0.72 -3.12 -2.84
N SER A 218 -0.98 -2.55 -4.01
CA SER A 218 -2.35 -2.41 -4.55
C SER A 218 -3.11 -3.72 -4.65
N GLU A 219 -2.47 -4.81 -5.06
CA GLU A 219 -3.10 -6.13 -5.22
C GLU A 219 -3.60 -6.67 -3.86
N VAL A 220 -2.77 -6.48 -2.83
CA VAL A 220 -3.09 -6.84 -1.45
C VAL A 220 -4.22 -5.95 -0.91
N ALA A 221 -4.09 -4.63 -1.08
CA ALA A 221 -5.08 -3.66 -0.62
C ALA A 221 -6.45 -3.87 -1.28
N GLN A 222 -6.49 -4.11 -2.59
CA GLN A 222 -7.74 -4.40 -3.32
C GLN A 222 -8.46 -5.63 -2.78
N ARG A 223 -7.71 -6.70 -2.52
CA ARG A 223 -8.28 -7.93 -1.95
C ARG A 223 -8.88 -7.66 -0.57
N VAL A 224 -8.11 -7.01 0.33
CA VAL A 224 -8.57 -6.66 1.68
C VAL A 224 -9.81 -5.77 1.60
N VAL A 225 -9.78 -4.72 0.80
CA VAL A 225 -10.92 -3.80 0.61
C VAL A 225 -12.16 -4.53 0.10
N ASN A 226 -11.99 -5.47 -0.85
CA ASN A 226 -13.11 -6.27 -1.36
C ASN A 226 -13.69 -7.19 -0.27
N ASP A 227 -12.87 -7.83 0.54
CA ASP A 227 -13.32 -8.66 1.66
C ASP A 227 -14.04 -7.78 2.72
N LEU A 228 -13.47 -6.63 3.10
CA LEU A 228 -14.12 -5.69 4.02
C LEU A 228 -15.47 -5.22 3.49
N ARG A 229 -15.56 -4.91 2.20
CA ARG A 229 -16.80 -4.45 1.54
C ARG A 229 -17.89 -5.51 1.53
N THR A 230 -17.53 -6.77 1.27
CA THR A 230 -18.50 -7.86 1.04
C THR A 230 -18.81 -8.67 2.29
N LYS A 231 -17.83 -8.82 3.19
CA LYS A 231 -17.92 -9.69 4.38
C LYS A 231 -17.83 -8.90 5.70
N GLY A 232 -17.45 -7.61 5.67
CA GLY A 232 -17.19 -6.80 6.85
C GLY A 232 -15.86 -7.13 7.55
N ARG A 233 -15.13 -8.13 7.08
CA ARG A 233 -13.83 -8.56 7.62
C ARG A 233 -12.96 -9.11 6.50
N ALA A 234 -11.64 -8.94 6.61
CA ALA A 234 -10.69 -9.63 5.74
C ALA A 234 -10.36 -11.00 6.31
N GLU A 235 -10.21 -12.00 5.44
CA GLU A 235 -9.85 -13.36 5.81
C GLU A 235 -8.47 -13.69 5.23
N HIS A 236 -7.55 -14.14 6.09
CA HIS A 236 -6.20 -14.50 5.71
C HIS A 236 -5.99 -16.00 5.89
N ALA A 237 -5.42 -16.64 4.87
CA ALA A 237 -5.06 -18.04 4.96
C ALA A 237 -3.89 -18.21 5.94
N TRP A 238 -3.92 -19.32 6.69
CA TRP A 238 -2.93 -19.62 7.69
C TRP A 238 -2.38 -21.04 7.52
N LEU A 239 -1.05 -21.14 7.48
CA LEU A 239 -0.34 -22.43 7.43
C LEU A 239 0.07 -22.90 8.83
N GLY A 240 0.47 -21.98 9.70
CA GLY A 240 0.87 -22.29 11.08
C GLY A 240 2.32 -22.75 11.21
N VAL A 241 3.22 -22.10 10.49
CA VAL A 241 4.66 -22.27 10.60
C VAL A 241 5.39 -20.94 10.72
N ASP A 242 6.52 -20.94 11.43
CA ASP A 242 7.54 -19.92 11.28
C ASP A 242 8.62 -20.45 10.34
N TYR A 243 9.04 -19.64 9.41
CA TYR A 243 10.03 -19.99 8.40
C TYR A 243 11.01 -18.85 8.16
N GLN A 244 12.16 -19.18 7.60
CA GLN A 244 13.23 -18.23 7.34
C GLN A 244 13.94 -18.57 6.03
N SER A 245 14.32 -17.54 5.25
CA SER A 245 15.25 -17.72 4.15
C SER A 245 16.64 -18.07 4.65
N ILE A 246 17.25 -19.07 4.02
CA ILE A 246 18.66 -19.43 4.18
C ILE A 246 19.25 -19.58 2.77
N PRO A 247 20.58 -19.66 2.59
CA PRO A 247 21.18 -19.79 1.25
C PRO A 247 20.66 -20.98 0.43
N SER A 248 20.23 -22.06 1.08
CA SER A 248 19.69 -23.28 0.44
C SER A 248 18.17 -23.25 0.21
N GLY A 249 17.45 -22.19 0.58
CA GLY A 249 16.00 -22.09 0.41
C GLY A 249 15.26 -21.55 1.63
N VAL A 250 14.05 -22.04 1.87
CA VAL A 250 13.18 -21.59 2.98
C VAL A 250 13.00 -22.72 3.98
N ILE A 251 13.57 -22.57 5.18
CA ILE A 251 13.54 -23.59 6.23
C ILE A 251 12.44 -23.35 7.25
N VAL A 252 11.74 -24.41 7.66
CA VAL A 252 10.78 -24.38 8.78
C VAL A 252 11.53 -24.31 10.10
N ARG A 253 11.25 -23.25 10.88
CA ARG A 253 11.85 -23.02 12.21
C ARG A 253 10.95 -23.48 13.34
N ARG A 254 9.64 -23.36 13.16
CA ARG A 254 8.65 -23.81 14.15
C ARG A 254 7.38 -24.23 13.44
N VAL A 255 6.71 -25.23 13.99
CA VAL A 255 5.37 -25.67 13.60
C VAL A 255 4.45 -25.42 14.79
N THR A 256 3.39 -24.64 14.56
CA THR A 256 2.40 -24.34 15.59
C THR A 256 1.55 -25.58 15.88
N GLN A 257 1.31 -25.83 17.16
CA GLN A 257 0.46 -26.95 17.58
C GLN A 257 -0.95 -26.85 17.03
N SER A 258 -1.54 -27.93 16.62
CA SER A 258 -2.89 -28.01 16.03
C SER A 258 -3.07 -27.19 14.76
N SER A 259 -1.97 -26.77 14.11
CA SER A 259 -1.99 -26.00 12.86
C SER A 259 -2.28 -26.88 11.64
N PRO A 260 -2.67 -26.28 10.50
CA PRO A 260 -2.71 -26.97 9.22
C PRO A 260 -1.40 -27.66 8.85
N ALA A 261 -0.27 -27.02 9.10
CA ALA A 261 1.06 -27.57 8.85
C ALA A 261 1.31 -28.83 9.67
N GLN A 262 1.01 -28.82 10.97
CA GLN A 262 1.19 -29.99 11.83
C GLN A 262 0.31 -31.15 11.35
N ARG A 263 -0.97 -30.89 11.04
CA ARG A 263 -1.88 -31.92 10.53
C ARG A 263 -1.42 -32.52 9.20
N ALA A 264 -0.74 -31.73 8.37
CA ALA A 264 -0.18 -32.16 7.09
C ALA A 264 1.17 -32.88 7.23
N GLY A 265 1.73 -32.96 8.43
CA GLY A 265 3.01 -33.64 8.69
C GLY A 265 4.25 -32.80 8.35
N ILE A 266 4.12 -31.45 8.25
CA ILE A 266 5.28 -30.54 8.15
C ILE A 266 6.05 -30.57 9.48
N GLN A 267 7.39 -30.59 9.39
CA GLN A 267 8.28 -30.69 10.54
C GLN A 267 9.30 -29.56 10.56
N VAL A 268 9.83 -29.27 11.73
CA VAL A 268 10.97 -28.36 11.88
C VAL A 268 12.17 -28.93 11.14
N GLY A 269 12.86 -28.10 10.35
CA GLY A 269 13.98 -28.50 9.49
C GLY A 269 13.58 -28.80 8.04
N ASP A 270 12.29 -28.96 7.72
CA ASP A 270 11.86 -29.06 6.33
C ASP A 270 12.28 -27.83 5.52
N LEU A 271 12.78 -28.06 4.30
CA LEU A 271 13.00 -26.99 3.33
C LEU A 271 11.84 -26.96 2.34
N PHE A 272 11.14 -25.83 2.25
CA PHE A 272 10.11 -25.64 1.23
C PHE A 272 10.75 -25.51 -0.14
N VAL A 273 10.31 -26.31 -1.09
CA VAL A 273 10.80 -26.36 -2.48
C VAL A 273 9.77 -25.80 -3.45
N GLN A 274 8.50 -26.19 -3.28
CA GLN A 274 7.40 -25.72 -4.13
C GLN A 274 6.13 -25.52 -3.33
N TYR A 275 5.34 -24.54 -3.77
CA TYR A 275 3.94 -24.32 -3.40
C TYR A 275 3.09 -24.60 -4.64
N ASN A 276 2.31 -25.68 -4.63
CA ASN A 276 1.71 -26.25 -5.83
C ASN A 276 2.83 -26.52 -6.86
N ASP A 277 2.74 -25.90 -8.03
CA ASP A 277 3.74 -26.06 -9.10
C ASP A 277 4.73 -24.88 -9.18
N LYS A 278 4.65 -23.93 -8.23
CA LYS A 278 5.52 -22.75 -8.20
C LYS A 278 6.72 -22.99 -7.30
N PRO A 279 7.95 -22.72 -7.77
CA PRO A 279 9.14 -22.87 -6.94
C PRO A 279 9.17 -21.83 -5.82
N ILE A 280 9.59 -22.25 -4.63
CA ILE A 280 9.83 -21.40 -3.46
C ILE A 280 11.33 -21.29 -3.27
N ARG A 281 11.88 -20.10 -3.44
CA ARG A 281 13.31 -19.79 -3.29
C ARG A 281 13.58 -18.92 -2.07
N THR A 282 12.63 -18.04 -1.75
CA THR A 282 12.72 -17.07 -0.66
C THR A 282 11.51 -17.15 0.26
N ALA A 283 11.64 -16.64 1.48
CA ALA A 283 10.50 -16.50 2.39
C ALA A 283 9.39 -15.61 1.79
N SER A 284 9.75 -14.62 0.98
CA SER A 284 8.79 -13.76 0.29
C SER A 284 7.95 -14.53 -0.73
N ASP A 285 8.53 -15.50 -1.44
CA ASP A 285 7.78 -16.33 -2.38
C ASP A 285 6.66 -17.10 -1.65
N LEU A 286 7.02 -17.79 -0.55
CA LEU A 286 6.04 -18.52 0.26
C LEU A 286 5.00 -17.59 0.88
N THR A 287 5.44 -16.46 1.42
CA THR A 287 4.56 -15.44 2.02
C THR A 287 3.54 -14.95 0.99
N ARG A 288 3.98 -14.65 -0.24
CA ARG A 288 3.12 -14.19 -1.33
C ARG A 288 2.06 -15.23 -1.68
N GLU A 289 2.44 -16.49 -1.87
CA GLU A 289 1.51 -17.56 -2.20
C GLU A 289 0.48 -17.78 -1.06
N LEU A 290 0.91 -17.79 0.20
CA LEU A 290 0.02 -17.88 1.35
C LEU A 290 -0.89 -16.67 1.49
N TYR A 291 -0.38 -15.47 1.17
CA TYR A 291 -1.15 -14.23 1.29
C TYR A 291 -2.32 -14.20 0.31
N PHE A 292 -2.12 -14.70 -0.93
CA PHE A 292 -3.17 -14.76 -1.95
C PHE A 292 -4.02 -16.04 -1.89
N ALA A 293 -3.67 -16.99 -1.04
CA ALA A 293 -4.49 -18.16 -0.80
C ALA A 293 -5.77 -17.82 -0.01
N GLN A 294 -6.76 -18.69 -0.12
CA GLN A 294 -8.00 -18.59 0.65
C GLN A 294 -7.96 -19.54 1.86
N PRO A 295 -8.60 -19.15 2.99
CA PRO A 295 -8.90 -20.11 4.05
C PRO A 295 -9.63 -21.35 3.49
N ASN A 296 -9.32 -22.53 4.04
CA ASN A 296 -9.82 -23.82 3.61
C ASN A 296 -9.37 -24.28 2.20
N GLN A 297 -8.53 -23.49 1.52
CA GLN A 297 -7.93 -23.92 0.26
C GLN A 297 -7.02 -25.11 0.48
N ARG A 298 -7.16 -26.13 -0.38
CA ARG A 298 -6.23 -27.25 -0.44
C ARG A 298 -5.05 -26.89 -1.34
N ILE A 299 -3.85 -27.05 -0.81
CA ILE A 299 -2.59 -26.79 -1.52
C ILE A 299 -1.67 -28.00 -1.41
N THR A 300 -0.69 -28.08 -2.29
CA THR A 300 0.41 -29.06 -2.21
C THR A 300 1.70 -28.32 -1.90
N LEU A 301 2.37 -28.70 -0.82
CA LEU A 301 3.71 -28.23 -0.50
C LEU A 301 4.70 -29.36 -0.79
N THR A 302 5.72 -29.07 -1.60
CA THR A 302 6.86 -29.96 -1.75
C THR A 302 7.94 -29.51 -0.79
N VAL A 303 8.38 -30.39 0.09
CA VAL A 303 9.46 -30.14 1.04
C VAL A 303 10.62 -31.08 0.80
N LEU A 304 11.84 -30.66 1.13
CA LEU A 304 13.01 -31.51 1.19
C LEU A 304 13.29 -31.81 2.67
N ARG A 305 13.22 -33.07 3.04
CA ARG A 305 13.48 -33.62 4.38
C ARG A 305 14.52 -34.72 4.29
N GLU A 306 15.64 -34.57 4.98
CA GLU A 306 16.73 -35.60 4.99
C GLU A 306 17.17 -36.04 3.57
N GLY A 307 17.21 -35.06 2.64
CA GLY A 307 17.59 -35.33 1.24
C GLY A 307 16.47 -35.89 0.34
N GLN A 308 15.30 -36.22 0.89
CA GLN A 308 14.16 -36.72 0.15
C GLN A 308 13.10 -35.65 -0.09
N GLN A 309 12.55 -35.60 -1.32
CA GLN A 309 11.41 -34.75 -1.63
C GLN A 309 10.11 -35.41 -1.22
N LEU A 310 9.33 -34.72 -0.40
CA LEU A 310 8.02 -35.18 0.05
C LEU A 310 6.96 -34.18 -0.45
N ARG A 311 5.86 -34.70 -1.01
CA ARG A 311 4.68 -33.93 -1.36
C ARG A 311 3.64 -34.02 -0.25
N LEU A 312 3.32 -32.91 0.38
CA LEU A 312 2.38 -32.83 1.49
C LEU A 312 1.15 -32.02 1.06
N THR A 313 -0.03 -32.61 1.22
CA THR A 313 -1.30 -31.89 0.99
C THR A 313 -1.71 -31.19 2.26
N VAL A 314 -1.94 -29.91 2.17
CA VAL A 314 -2.33 -29.04 3.29
C VAL A 314 -3.68 -28.39 2.99
N VAL A 315 -4.59 -28.40 3.95
CA VAL A 315 -5.78 -27.56 3.94
C VAL A 315 -5.49 -26.37 4.83
N LEU A 316 -5.39 -25.17 4.24
CA LEU A 316 -5.07 -23.94 4.96
C LEU A 316 -6.16 -23.60 5.98
N GLY A 317 -5.77 -23.06 7.12
CA GLY A 317 -6.69 -22.52 8.11
C GLY A 317 -7.01 -21.06 7.87
N THR A 318 -7.80 -20.50 8.77
CA THR A 318 -8.02 -19.05 8.86
C THR A 318 -7.12 -18.49 9.95
N GLN A 319 -6.40 -17.42 9.65
CA GLN A 319 -5.69 -16.68 10.69
C GLN A 319 -6.74 -15.95 11.53
N SER A 320 -6.92 -16.39 12.79
CA SER A 320 -7.69 -15.66 13.80
C SER A 320 -6.74 -14.70 14.52
N LEU A 321 -7.08 -13.43 14.57
CA LEU A 321 -6.44 -12.42 15.42
C LEU A 321 -7.15 -12.31 16.76
#